data_0454d18cc266f085c3849178751464e3
#
_entry.id   0454d18cc266f085c3849178751464e3
#
_cell.length_a   1.000
_cell.length_b   1.000
_cell.length_c   1.000
_cell.angle_alpha   90.00
_cell.angle_beta   90.00
_cell.angle_gamma   90.00
#
_symmetry.space_group_name_H-M   'P 1'
#
loop_
_entity.id
_entity.type
_entity.pdbx_description
1 polymer ?
#
loop_
_entity_poly.entity_id
_entity_poly.type
_entity_poly.pdbx_seq_one_letter_code
_entity_poly.pdbx_strand_id
1 'polypeptide(L)'
;MILKESVEMFKDICINSKSCELMKSVNKPKYGSRTILTDSCWEYVALFLKRQSMAGASDALFYWEQAHSFYLASQELPDNARPLTSYYCILNAAKALLRYKGVDDSKLKNHGISSVRDDTNKTNIKEACTSIKGAGVLPELSRYYGHNIVTGHYTMAELLYNIPCVHRAYCITFSKPEIFIPISKPVFVKKDNSKEAWIKFEVSGRYANAKALKNLPSKFERDLGVDDKYVIRMKKRFNWDIHKPIEERKKALNKYHEKTRSYLFYIFGEAKLWYIKKEVSGNNNLANMPSTVLIFAVFHWISELV
;
A
#
# COMPACT_ATOMS: atom_id res chain seq x y z
N MET A 1 -9.86 -18.24 42.21
CA MET A 1 -8.64 -18.88 41.67
C MET A 1 -8.43 -18.32 40.28
N ILE A 2 -7.65 -17.23 40.16
CA ILE A 2 -7.35 -16.59 38.88
C ILE A 2 -6.27 -17.44 38.21
N LEU A 3 -6.64 -18.13 37.14
CA LEU A 3 -5.70 -18.80 36.26
C LEU A 3 -4.73 -17.72 35.72
N LYS A 4 -3.51 -17.70 36.21
CA LYS A 4 -2.42 -17.00 35.53
C LYS A 4 -2.26 -17.65 34.15
N GLU A 5 -2.80 -16.99 33.12
CA GLU A 5 -2.46 -17.35 31.74
C GLU A 5 -0.91 -17.31 31.68
N SER A 6 -0.33 -18.43 31.32
CA SER A 6 1.12 -18.54 31.14
C SER A 6 1.53 -17.56 30.06
N VAL A 7 2.39 -16.62 30.42
CA VAL A 7 2.98 -15.68 29.46
C VAL A 7 3.62 -16.50 28.33
N GLU A 8 3.08 -16.42 27.14
CA GLU A 8 3.64 -17.10 25.97
C GLU A 8 5.02 -16.53 25.68
N MET A 9 6.07 -17.30 26.02
CA MET A 9 7.44 -16.90 25.69
C MET A 9 7.67 -17.04 24.18
N PHE A 10 8.19 -16.00 23.55
CA PHE A 10 8.53 -15.98 22.13
C PHE A 10 9.86 -15.24 21.91
N LYS A 11 10.53 -15.63 20.82
CA LYS A 11 11.81 -15.04 20.41
C LYS A 11 11.71 -14.48 19.01
N ASP A 12 12.45 -13.42 18.75
CA ASP A 12 12.58 -12.85 17.42
C ASP A 12 13.14 -13.90 16.44
N ILE A 13 12.58 -13.97 15.25
CA ILE A 13 13.17 -14.75 14.17
C ILE A 13 14.36 -13.98 13.63
N CYS A 14 15.55 -14.58 13.72
CA CYS A 14 16.78 -14.01 13.18
C CYS A 14 17.29 -14.82 12.01
N ILE A 15 17.78 -14.12 10.98
CA ILE A 15 18.56 -14.67 9.86
C ILE A 15 19.88 -13.93 9.81
N ASN A 16 21.00 -14.68 9.85
CA ASN A 16 22.35 -14.10 9.95
C ASN A 16 22.47 -13.08 11.10
N SER A 17 22.00 -13.46 12.27
CA SER A 17 22.01 -12.66 13.52
C SER A 17 21.22 -11.34 13.46
N LYS A 18 20.40 -11.11 12.44
CA LYS A 18 19.53 -9.94 12.32
C LYS A 18 18.08 -10.33 12.45
N SER A 19 17.32 -9.62 13.31
CA SER A 19 15.88 -9.81 13.45
C SER A 19 15.18 -9.58 12.11
N CYS A 20 14.23 -10.47 11.80
CA CYS A 20 13.42 -10.34 10.61
C CYS A 20 12.29 -9.35 10.86
N GLU A 21 12.33 -8.24 10.15
CA GLU A 21 11.31 -7.19 10.20
C GLU A 21 10.46 -7.17 8.93
N LEU A 22 9.28 -6.57 9.03
CA LEU A 22 8.47 -6.27 7.86
C LEU A 22 9.18 -5.21 7.01
N MET A 23 9.38 -5.53 5.76
CA MET A 23 10.03 -4.63 4.81
C MET A 23 9.18 -4.48 3.56
N LYS A 24 9.20 -3.29 2.96
CA LYS A 24 8.81 -3.15 1.56
C LYS A 24 9.80 -3.95 0.72
N SER A 25 9.35 -4.59 -0.37
CA SER A 25 10.26 -5.33 -1.25
C SER A 25 11.47 -4.49 -1.63
N VAL A 26 12.64 -4.99 -1.31
CA VAL A 26 13.91 -4.37 -1.70
C VAL A 26 14.69 -5.45 -2.43
N ASN A 27 15.00 -5.21 -3.69
CA ASN A 27 15.99 -6.01 -4.39
C ASN A 27 17.37 -5.64 -3.84
N LYS A 28 18.01 -6.56 -3.16
CA LYS A 28 19.41 -6.38 -2.76
C LYS A 28 20.31 -6.61 -3.98
N PRO A 29 21.25 -5.71 -4.26
CA PRO A 29 22.21 -5.91 -5.33
C PRO A 29 23.03 -7.18 -5.06
N LYS A 30 23.22 -7.98 -6.10
CA LYS A 30 24.12 -9.14 -6.06
C LYS A 30 25.44 -8.71 -6.66
N TYR A 31 26.38 -8.29 -5.82
CA TYR A 31 27.73 -7.97 -6.26
C TYR A 31 28.38 -9.22 -6.89
N GLY A 32 29.06 -9.07 -7.99
CA GLY A 32 29.62 -10.17 -8.78
C GLY A 32 28.67 -10.76 -9.84
N SER A 33 27.44 -10.28 -9.94
CA SER A 33 26.54 -10.54 -11.07
C SER A 33 26.38 -9.30 -11.94
N ARG A 34 25.73 -9.42 -13.11
CA ARG A 34 25.33 -8.27 -13.93
C ARG A 34 24.19 -7.50 -13.26
N THR A 35 24.47 -6.86 -12.14
CA THR A 35 23.50 -6.08 -11.35
C THR A 35 23.48 -4.64 -11.85
N ILE A 36 22.29 -4.07 -12.00
CA ILE A 36 22.11 -2.65 -12.28
C ILE A 36 22.35 -1.89 -10.99
N LEU A 37 23.32 -0.99 -10.97
CA LEU A 37 23.60 -0.05 -9.89
C LEU A 37 23.14 1.33 -10.32
N THR A 38 22.08 1.82 -9.73
CA THR A 38 21.56 3.18 -9.90
C THR A 38 20.78 3.58 -8.65
N ASP A 39 20.80 4.83 -8.29
CA ASP A 39 19.99 5.45 -7.24
C ASP A 39 18.64 5.95 -7.79
N SER A 40 18.54 6.08 -9.10
CA SER A 40 17.32 6.49 -9.79
C SER A 40 16.37 5.32 -10.03
N CYS A 41 15.18 5.37 -9.43
CA CYS A 41 14.13 4.38 -9.73
C CYS A 41 13.66 4.47 -11.21
N TRP A 42 13.74 5.64 -11.83
CA TRP A 42 13.37 5.85 -13.22
C TRP A 42 14.29 5.10 -14.16
N GLU A 43 15.60 5.26 -13.97
CA GLU A 43 16.60 4.54 -14.76
C GLU A 43 16.56 3.04 -14.51
N TYR A 44 16.43 2.63 -13.24
CA TYR A 44 16.36 1.22 -12.91
C TYR A 44 15.23 0.50 -13.66
N VAL A 45 14.02 1.06 -13.63
CA VAL A 45 12.86 0.46 -14.32
C VAL A 45 13.02 0.50 -15.83
N ALA A 46 13.53 1.60 -16.40
CA ALA A 46 13.80 1.70 -17.84
C ALA A 46 14.81 0.63 -18.30
N LEU A 47 15.93 0.48 -17.61
CA LEU A 47 16.94 -0.55 -17.89
C LEU A 47 16.40 -1.97 -17.70
N PHE A 48 15.55 -2.17 -16.67
CA PHE A 48 14.85 -3.43 -16.46
C PHE A 48 13.95 -3.76 -17.63
N LEU A 49 13.11 -2.83 -18.09
CA LEU A 49 12.19 -3.02 -19.21
C LEU A 49 12.93 -3.26 -20.54
N LYS A 50 14.01 -2.54 -20.81
CA LYS A 50 14.86 -2.73 -22.00
C LYS A 50 15.44 -4.15 -22.13
N ARG A 51 15.57 -4.87 -21.03
CA ARG A 51 16.09 -6.25 -20.99
C ARG A 51 15.01 -7.32 -21.14
N GLN A 52 13.74 -6.93 -21.18
CA GLN A 52 12.64 -7.88 -21.33
C GLN A 52 12.38 -8.17 -22.81
N SER A 53 12.19 -9.44 -23.12
CA SER A 53 11.83 -9.90 -24.48
C SER A 53 10.34 -10.23 -24.64
N MET A 54 9.54 -10.02 -23.58
CA MET A 54 8.13 -10.34 -23.60
C MET A 54 7.31 -9.33 -24.44
N ALA A 55 6.20 -9.80 -25.00
CA ALA A 55 5.23 -8.94 -25.68
C ALA A 55 4.75 -7.81 -24.74
N GLY A 56 4.75 -6.58 -25.24
CA GLY A 56 4.34 -5.39 -24.48
C GLY A 56 5.47 -4.74 -23.65
N ALA A 57 6.69 -5.30 -23.62
CA ALA A 57 7.82 -4.68 -22.93
C ALA A 57 8.24 -3.34 -23.56
N SER A 58 8.20 -3.25 -24.89
CA SER A 58 8.48 -2.01 -25.62
C SER A 58 7.44 -0.92 -25.30
N ASP A 59 6.15 -1.27 -25.28
CA ASP A 59 5.09 -0.33 -24.93
C ASP A 59 5.20 0.09 -23.45
N ALA A 60 5.54 -0.87 -22.57
CA ALA A 60 5.75 -0.57 -21.16
C ALA A 60 6.91 0.42 -20.96
N LEU A 61 8.01 0.25 -21.73
CA LEU A 61 9.13 1.18 -21.70
C LEU A 61 8.72 2.57 -22.20
N PHE A 62 8.00 2.64 -23.32
CA PHE A 62 7.49 3.89 -23.88
C PHE A 62 6.63 4.66 -22.87
N TYR A 63 5.65 4.00 -22.25
CA TYR A 63 4.83 4.63 -21.21
C TYR A 63 5.64 5.02 -19.97
N TRP A 64 6.66 4.25 -19.59
CA TRP A 64 7.52 4.58 -18.47
C TRP A 64 8.37 5.84 -18.73
N GLU A 65 8.94 5.96 -19.94
CA GLU A 65 9.71 7.14 -20.36
C GLU A 65 8.81 8.39 -20.45
N GLN A 66 7.58 8.23 -20.93
CA GLN A 66 6.58 9.32 -20.86
C GLN A 66 6.25 9.72 -19.42
N ALA A 67 6.06 8.75 -18.53
CA ALA A 67 5.80 9.04 -17.11
C ALA A 67 6.95 9.84 -16.49
N HIS A 68 8.20 9.48 -16.81
CA HIS A 68 9.37 10.22 -16.35
C HIS A 68 9.41 11.66 -16.89
N SER A 69 9.11 11.84 -18.17
CA SER A 69 9.04 13.18 -18.77
C SER A 69 7.98 14.06 -18.10
N PHE A 70 6.80 13.51 -17.81
CA PHE A 70 5.77 14.23 -17.07
C PHE A 70 6.18 14.52 -15.61
N TYR A 71 6.89 13.60 -14.97
CA TYR A 71 7.45 13.82 -13.63
C TYR A 71 8.41 15.01 -13.64
N LEU A 72 9.38 15.04 -14.54
CA LEU A 72 10.33 16.14 -14.65
C LEU A 72 9.62 17.47 -14.93
N ALA A 73 8.70 17.48 -15.89
CA ALA A 73 7.91 18.69 -16.18
C ALA A 73 7.14 19.16 -14.94
N SER A 74 6.59 18.25 -14.14
CA SER A 74 5.85 18.62 -12.93
C SER A 74 6.72 19.27 -11.86
N GLN A 75 8.03 19.02 -11.83
CA GLN A 75 8.94 19.64 -10.86
C GLN A 75 9.20 21.12 -11.14
N GLU A 76 9.10 21.52 -12.41
CA GLU A 76 9.33 22.89 -12.87
C GLU A 76 8.07 23.77 -12.77
N LEU A 77 6.90 23.18 -12.58
CA LEU A 77 5.63 23.88 -12.57
C LEU A 77 5.26 24.38 -11.16
N PRO A 78 4.59 25.54 -11.05
CA PRO A 78 3.99 25.99 -9.80
C PRO A 78 2.85 25.06 -9.36
N ASP A 79 2.51 25.09 -8.07
CA ASP A 79 1.58 24.15 -7.45
C ASP A 79 0.19 24.13 -8.11
N ASN A 80 -0.28 25.25 -8.62
CA ASN A 80 -1.56 25.36 -9.32
C ASN A 80 -1.56 24.74 -10.73
N ALA A 81 -0.42 24.61 -11.41
CA ALA A 81 -0.31 24.00 -12.75
C ALA A 81 0.24 22.57 -12.73
N ARG A 82 0.83 22.14 -11.60
CA ARG A 82 1.44 20.82 -11.41
C ARG A 82 0.46 19.65 -11.47
N PRO A 83 -0.83 19.76 -11.06
CA PRO A 83 -1.72 18.60 -10.98
C PRO A 83 -1.90 17.85 -12.30
N LEU A 84 -2.02 18.54 -13.41
CA LEU A 84 -2.25 17.94 -14.72
C LEU A 84 -1.06 17.06 -15.15
N THR A 85 0.16 17.59 -15.06
CA THR A 85 1.38 16.83 -15.40
C THR A 85 1.62 15.67 -14.43
N SER A 86 1.35 15.86 -13.14
CA SER A 86 1.43 14.80 -12.15
C SER A 86 0.42 13.67 -12.41
N TYR A 87 -0.80 14.01 -12.84
CA TYR A 87 -1.79 13.03 -13.24
C TYR A 87 -1.32 12.19 -14.44
N TYR A 88 -0.79 12.84 -15.49
CA TYR A 88 -0.26 12.12 -16.66
C TYR A 88 0.97 11.28 -16.32
N CYS A 89 1.80 11.69 -15.38
CA CYS A 89 2.87 10.86 -14.83
C CYS A 89 2.31 9.56 -14.23
N ILE A 90 1.32 9.65 -13.33
CA ILE A 90 0.71 8.48 -12.68
C ILE A 90 -0.02 7.59 -13.70
N LEU A 91 -0.75 8.19 -14.65
CA LEU A 91 -1.46 7.47 -15.71
C LEU A 91 -0.49 6.64 -16.56
N ASN A 92 0.61 7.25 -17.03
CA ASN A 92 1.57 6.54 -17.88
C ASN A 92 2.37 5.50 -17.08
N ALA A 93 2.73 5.77 -15.82
CA ALA A 93 3.34 4.77 -14.95
C ALA A 93 2.41 3.56 -14.72
N ALA A 94 1.10 3.79 -14.55
CA ALA A 94 0.12 2.70 -14.46
C ALA A 94 0.02 1.91 -15.76
N LYS A 95 -0.03 2.57 -16.92
CA LYS A 95 -0.01 1.91 -18.24
C LYS A 95 1.26 1.08 -18.43
N ALA A 96 2.43 1.61 -18.07
CA ALA A 96 3.70 0.88 -18.13
C ALA A 96 3.65 -0.42 -17.33
N LEU A 97 3.18 -0.34 -16.08
CA LEU A 97 3.00 -1.51 -15.21
C LEU A 97 2.06 -2.54 -15.82
N LEU A 98 0.89 -2.10 -16.30
CA LEU A 98 -0.15 -2.98 -16.84
C LEU A 98 0.30 -3.65 -18.15
N ARG A 99 0.96 -2.92 -19.05
CA ARG A 99 1.56 -3.48 -20.28
C ARG A 99 2.64 -4.52 -19.96
N TYR A 100 3.52 -4.22 -19.01
CA TYR A 100 4.51 -5.19 -18.53
C TYR A 100 3.86 -6.44 -17.93
N LYS A 101 2.67 -6.32 -17.34
CA LYS A 101 1.89 -7.47 -16.80
C LYS A 101 1.01 -8.15 -17.84
N GLY A 102 1.12 -7.80 -19.12
CA GLY A 102 0.43 -8.45 -20.22
C GLY A 102 -1.02 -7.99 -20.44
N VAL A 103 -1.42 -6.88 -19.82
CA VAL A 103 -2.74 -6.29 -20.10
C VAL A 103 -2.74 -5.72 -21.53
N ASP A 104 -3.74 -6.07 -22.31
CA ASP A 104 -3.89 -5.62 -23.70
C ASP A 104 -4.07 -4.10 -23.78
N ASP A 105 -3.43 -3.46 -24.78
CA ASP A 105 -3.46 -2.00 -24.94
C ASP A 105 -4.88 -1.49 -25.22
N SER A 106 -5.73 -2.28 -25.86
CA SER A 106 -7.13 -1.92 -26.10
C SER A 106 -7.91 -1.60 -24.82
N LYS A 107 -7.53 -2.22 -23.68
CA LYS A 107 -8.12 -1.97 -22.37
C LYS A 107 -7.57 -0.70 -21.69
N LEU A 108 -6.48 -0.14 -22.21
CA LEU A 108 -5.78 1.01 -21.65
C LEU A 108 -6.04 2.32 -22.41
N LYS A 109 -6.90 2.30 -23.43
CA LYS A 109 -7.24 3.49 -24.22
C LYS A 109 -7.96 4.56 -23.42
N ASN A 110 -8.80 4.16 -22.48
CA ASN A 110 -9.55 5.07 -21.62
C ASN A 110 -8.95 5.11 -20.22
N HIS A 111 -9.11 6.23 -19.52
CA HIS A 111 -8.66 6.39 -18.14
C HIS A 111 -9.45 5.51 -17.15
N GLY A 112 -10.72 5.21 -17.47
CA GLY A 112 -11.62 4.45 -16.61
C GLY A 112 -12.22 5.26 -15.47
N ILE A 113 -12.11 6.58 -15.54
CA ILE A 113 -12.62 7.55 -14.58
C ILE A 113 -12.99 8.83 -15.32
N SER A 114 -13.95 9.57 -14.79
CA SER A 114 -14.34 10.92 -15.27
C SER A 114 -14.83 11.75 -14.08
N SER A 115 -14.62 13.05 -14.09
CA SER A 115 -15.25 13.93 -13.11
C SER A 115 -16.73 14.06 -13.40
N VAL A 116 -17.52 14.18 -12.36
CA VAL A 116 -18.93 14.55 -12.46
C VAL A 116 -18.99 16.06 -12.41
N ARG A 117 -19.32 16.67 -13.54
CA ARG A 117 -19.49 18.11 -13.65
C ARG A 117 -20.89 18.49 -13.14
N ASP A 118 -20.94 18.90 -11.91
CA ASP A 118 -22.09 19.65 -11.39
C ASP A 118 -21.63 21.10 -11.24
N ASP A 119 -22.28 22.00 -11.97
CA ASP A 119 -21.86 23.41 -12.03
C ASP A 119 -22.00 24.15 -10.69
N THR A 120 -22.75 23.58 -9.76
CA THR A 120 -22.99 24.14 -8.42
C THR A 120 -21.91 23.80 -7.39
N ASN A 121 -21.09 22.73 -7.61
CA ASN A 121 -20.23 22.15 -6.57
C ASN A 121 -18.72 22.22 -6.86
N LYS A 122 -18.28 23.03 -7.81
CA LYS A 122 -16.86 23.13 -8.24
C LYS A 122 -15.87 23.53 -7.14
N THR A 123 -16.33 24.16 -6.06
CA THR A 123 -15.46 24.70 -5.02
C THR A 123 -15.47 23.91 -3.72
N ASN A 124 -16.44 23.00 -3.53
CA ASN A 124 -16.55 22.24 -2.30
C ASN A 124 -15.95 20.82 -2.44
N ILE A 125 -14.76 20.64 -1.91
CA ILE A 125 -14.05 19.34 -1.97
C ILE A 125 -14.84 18.18 -1.35
N LYS A 126 -15.79 18.44 -0.46
CA LYS A 126 -16.63 17.38 0.15
C LYS A 126 -17.66 16.81 -0.82
N GLU A 127 -18.18 17.67 -1.69
CA GLU A 127 -19.27 17.37 -2.61
C GLU A 127 -18.75 17.02 -4.00
N ALA A 128 -17.50 17.45 -4.30
CA ALA A 128 -16.82 17.09 -5.52
C ALA A 128 -16.82 15.58 -5.75
N CYS A 129 -17.19 15.16 -6.95
CA CYS A 129 -17.47 13.78 -7.25
C CYS A 129 -16.73 13.29 -8.50
N THR A 130 -16.32 12.05 -8.49
CA THR A 130 -15.77 11.37 -9.66
C THR A 130 -16.56 10.11 -9.96
N SER A 131 -16.70 9.79 -11.23
CA SER A 131 -17.38 8.58 -11.71
C SER A 131 -16.37 7.56 -12.18
N ILE A 132 -16.30 6.42 -11.50
CA ILE A 132 -15.44 5.29 -11.87
C ILE A 132 -16.19 4.38 -12.82
N LYS A 133 -15.56 4.01 -13.94
CA LYS A 133 -16.10 3.17 -14.99
C LYS A 133 -15.66 1.72 -14.82
N GLY A 134 -16.31 0.79 -15.53
CA GLY A 134 -15.99 -0.64 -15.49
C GLY A 134 -14.76 -1.05 -16.32
N ALA A 135 -14.30 -0.17 -17.23
CA ALA A 135 -13.16 -0.43 -18.12
C ALA A 135 -12.23 0.77 -18.20
N GLY A 136 -10.95 0.53 -18.48
CA GLY A 136 -9.90 1.55 -18.58
C GLY A 136 -8.77 1.34 -17.59
N VAL A 137 -7.81 2.27 -17.56
CA VAL A 137 -6.56 2.14 -16.79
C VAL A 137 -6.82 1.97 -15.30
N LEU A 138 -7.70 2.77 -14.68
CA LEU A 138 -7.97 2.70 -13.25
C LEU A 138 -8.59 1.35 -12.83
N PRO A 139 -9.64 0.82 -13.49
CA PRO A 139 -10.17 -0.52 -13.19
C PRO A 139 -9.15 -1.64 -13.41
N GLU A 140 -8.34 -1.59 -14.47
CA GLU A 140 -7.29 -2.58 -14.70
C GLU A 140 -6.20 -2.53 -13.62
N LEU A 141 -5.82 -1.33 -13.17
CA LEU A 141 -4.89 -1.15 -12.05
C LEU A 141 -5.47 -1.73 -10.76
N SER A 142 -6.75 -1.54 -10.48
CA SER A 142 -7.43 -2.13 -9.34
C SER A 142 -7.41 -3.67 -9.40
N ARG A 143 -7.73 -4.25 -10.57
CA ARG A 143 -7.67 -5.72 -10.79
C ARG A 143 -6.26 -6.28 -10.61
N TYR A 144 -5.25 -5.56 -11.09
CA TYR A 144 -3.85 -5.95 -10.87
C TYR A 144 -3.51 -6.11 -9.38
N TYR A 145 -4.07 -5.27 -8.51
CA TYR A 145 -3.92 -5.38 -7.07
C TYR A 145 -4.86 -6.41 -6.42
N GLY A 146 -5.64 -7.16 -7.20
CA GLY A 146 -6.57 -8.17 -6.69
C GLY A 146 -7.87 -7.59 -6.13
N HIS A 147 -8.22 -6.35 -6.50
CA HIS A 147 -9.45 -5.69 -6.10
C HIS A 147 -10.35 -5.39 -7.30
N ASN A 148 -11.61 -5.76 -7.19
CA ASN A 148 -12.62 -5.34 -8.15
C ASN A 148 -13.22 -4.02 -7.69
N ILE A 149 -12.90 -2.94 -8.40
CA ILE A 149 -13.48 -1.64 -8.12
C ILE A 149 -14.95 -1.65 -8.52
N VAL A 150 -15.80 -1.18 -7.64
CA VAL A 150 -17.23 -1.02 -7.92
C VAL A 150 -17.41 0.25 -8.76
N THR A 151 -18.10 0.12 -9.90
CA THR A 151 -18.48 1.27 -10.73
C THR A 151 -19.46 2.17 -9.98
N GLY A 152 -19.33 3.46 -10.16
CA GLY A 152 -20.22 4.42 -9.49
C GLY A 152 -19.57 5.76 -9.21
N HIS A 153 -20.28 6.55 -8.44
CA HIS A 153 -19.86 7.88 -8.04
C HIS A 153 -19.20 7.83 -6.67
N TYR A 154 -18.05 8.50 -6.55
CA TYR A 154 -17.27 8.60 -5.31
C TYR A 154 -16.94 10.06 -5.04
N THR A 155 -17.23 10.52 -3.84
CA THR A 155 -16.87 11.88 -3.43
C THR A 155 -15.38 11.99 -3.13
N MET A 156 -14.81 13.18 -3.32
CA MET A 156 -13.43 13.44 -2.91
C MET A 156 -13.25 13.26 -1.41
N ALA A 157 -14.28 13.55 -0.62
CA ALA A 157 -14.28 13.27 0.81
C ALA A 157 -14.03 11.79 1.12
N GLU A 158 -14.73 10.88 0.42
CA GLU A 158 -14.54 9.44 0.60
C GLU A 158 -13.16 8.99 0.15
N LEU A 159 -12.67 9.47 -1.00
CA LEU A 159 -11.36 9.10 -1.52
C LEU A 159 -10.24 9.57 -0.58
N LEU A 160 -10.21 10.86 -0.22
CA LEU A 160 -9.18 11.45 0.63
C LEU A 160 -9.16 10.84 2.04
N TYR A 161 -10.33 10.55 2.61
CA TYR A 161 -10.43 9.90 3.92
C TYR A 161 -9.74 8.52 3.95
N ASN A 162 -9.66 7.86 2.80
CA ASN A 162 -9.09 6.52 2.66
C ASN A 162 -7.62 6.48 2.18
N ILE A 163 -6.97 7.63 1.98
CA ILE A 163 -5.57 7.74 1.57
C ILE A 163 -4.68 8.03 2.78
N PRO A 164 -3.79 7.12 3.21
CA PRO A 164 -3.05 7.25 4.47
C PRO A 164 -2.21 8.52 4.56
N CYS A 165 -1.57 8.96 3.46
CA CYS A 165 -0.67 10.12 3.50
C CYS A 165 -1.37 11.47 3.72
N VAL A 166 -2.64 11.60 3.36
CA VAL A 166 -3.45 12.82 3.57
C VAL A 166 -4.48 12.67 4.68
N HIS A 167 -4.72 11.44 5.16
CA HIS A 167 -5.78 11.10 6.10
C HIS A 167 -5.80 11.98 7.36
N ARG A 168 -4.63 12.18 7.98
CA ARG A 168 -4.55 12.95 9.23
C ARG A 168 -4.92 14.42 9.01
N ALA A 169 -4.40 15.04 7.94
CA ALA A 169 -4.76 16.41 7.58
C ALA A 169 -6.26 16.52 7.31
N TYR A 170 -6.81 15.57 6.54
CA TYR A 170 -8.25 15.50 6.27
C TYR A 170 -9.09 15.39 7.55
N CYS A 171 -8.71 14.51 8.48
CA CYS A 171 -9.44 14.33 9.74
C CYS A 171 -9.41 15.59 10.61
N ILE A 172 -8.30 16.30 10.67
CA ILE A 172 -8.17 17.57 11.42
C ILE A 172 -9.06 18.63 10.78
N THR A 173 -8.97 18.81 9.46
CA THR A 173 -9.73 19.84 8.72
C THR A 173 -11.23 19.62 8.80
N PHE A 174 -11.69 18.37 8.75
CA PHE A 174 -13.13 18.05 8.66
C PHE A 174 -13.70 17.42 9.94
N SER A 175 -12.94 17.44 11.04
CA SER A 175 -13.35 16.91 12.36
C SER A 175 -13.84 15.45 12.27
N LYS A 176 -13.14 14.61 11.51
CA LYS A 176 -13.46 13.18 11.35
C LYS A 176 -12.59 12.30 12.24
N PRO A 177 -13.10 11.15 12.72
CA PRO A 177 -12.33 10.21 13.49
C PRO A 177 -11.23 9.57 12.63
N GLU A 178 -10.05 9.34 13.20
CA GLU A 178 -8.96 8.67 12.51
C GLU A 178 -9.23 7.16 12.38
N ILE A 179 -8.99 6.62 11.18
CA ILE A 179 -9.16 5.20 10.87
C ILE A 179 -7.83 4.47 10.67
N PHE A 180 -6.71 5.18 10.54
CA PHE A 180 -5.39 4.56 10.43
C PHE A 180 -4.68 4.57 11.78
N ILE A 181 -4.28 3.38 12.24
CA ILE A 181 -3.50 3.19 13.47
C ILE A 181 -2.04 3.04 13.06
N PRO A 182 -1.14 3.96 13.47
CA PRO A 182 0.28 3.79 13.25
C PRO A 182 0.80 2.62 14.07
N ILE A 183 1.65 1.82 13.43
CA ILE A 183 2.31 0.68 14.04
C ILE A 183 3.83 0.83 13.90
N SER A 184 4.55 0.36 14.89
CA SER A 184 6.00 0.36 14.93
C SER A 184 6.55 -1.03 15.21
N LYS A 185 7.84 -1.20 15.02
CA LYS A 185 8.58 -2.45 15.29
C LYS A 185 7.88 -3.69 14.74
N PRO A 186 7.64 -3.77 13.42
CA PRO A 186 7.02 -4.91 12.78
C PRO A 186 8.00 -6.10 12.71
N VAL A 187 8.02 -6.95 13.74
CA VAL A 187 8.99 -8.03 13.90
C VAL A 187 8.32 -9.39 13.81
N PHE A 188 8.98 -10.33 13.12
CA PHE A 188 8.54 -11.74 13.08
C PHE A 188 9.10 -12.47 14.31
N VAL A 189 8.21 -13.16 15.01
CA VAL A 189 8.53 -13.91 16.23
C VAL A 189 8.12 -15.36 16.12
N LYS A 190 8.79 -16.21 16.88
CA LYS A 190 8.50 -17.63 17.00
C LYS A 190 8.16 -17.94 18.46
N LYS A 191 7.13 -18.74 18.70
CA LYS A 191 6.82 -19.29 20.02
C LYS A 191 7.90 -20.29 20.47
N ASP A 192 8.34 -20.18 21.72
CA ASP A 192 9.30 -21.14 22.29
C ASP A 192 8.72 -22.55 22.28
N ASN A 193 9.58 -23.52 22.02
CA ASN A 193 9.25 -24.94 21.94
C ASN A 193 8.09 -25.30 20.96
N SER A 194 7.86 -24.48 19.97
CA SER A 194 6.82 -24.66 18.96
C SER A 194 7.35 -24.34 17.56
N LYS A 195 6.63 -24.78 16.54
CA LYS A 195 6.86 -24.40 15.13
C LYS A 195 6.05 -23.15 14.72
N GLU A 196 5.23 -22.63 15.63
CA GLU A 196 4.37 -21.50 15.37
C GLU A 196 5.15 -20.18 15.35
N ALA A 197 4.89 -19.38 14.32
CA ALA A 197 5.48 -18.07 14.15
C ALA A 197 4.45 -17.07 13.61
N TRP A 198 4.62 -15.81 13.95
CA TRP A 198 3.75 -14.72 13.51
C TRP A 198 4.50 -13.40 13.45
N ILE A 199 3.83 -12.36 13.00
CA ILE A 199 4.32 -10.98 13.09
C ILE A 199 3.61 -10.26 14.22
N LYS A 200 4.34 -9.47 14.99
CA LYS A 200 3.83 -8.54 16.00
C LYS A 200 4.19 -7.10 15.65
N PHE A 201 3.40 -6.17 16.18
CA PHE A 201 3.56 -4.73 16.00
C PHE A 201 3.34 -4.03 17.34
N GLU A 202 4.11 -3.01 17.63
CA GLU A 202 3.85 -2.14 18.79
C GLU A 202 2.93 -0.98 18.35
N VAL A 203 2.02 -0.62 19.23
CA VAL A 203 1.17 0.57 19.12
C VAL A 203 1.48 1.49 20.29
N SER A 204 1.69 2.75 20.02
CA SER A 204 2.13 3.72 21.02
C SER A 204 1.26 4.98 21.07
N GLY A 205 1.52 5.82 22.09
CA GLY A 205 0.88 7.10 22.26
C GLY A 205 -0.65 6.99 22.41
N ARG A 206 -1.37 7.91 21.83
CA ARG A 206 -2.85 8.00 21.92
C ARG A 206 -3.61 6.80 21.35
N TYR A 207 -2.96 5.93 20.58
CA TYR A 207 -3.55 4.71 20.02
C TYR A 207 -3.37 3.49 20.93
N ALA A 208 -2.50 3.57 21.94
CA ALA A 208 -2.22 2.50 22.89
C ALA A 208 -3.33 2.37 23.94
N ASN A 209 -4.55 2.10 23.52
CA ASN A 209 -5.70 1.90 24.40
C ASN A 209 -6.76 0.99 23.77
N ALA A 210 -7.59 0.38 24.59
CA ALA A 210 -8.61 -0.57 24.15
C ALA A 210 -9.63 0.06 23.18
N LYS A 211 -10.00 1.35 23.36
CA LYS A 211 -10.95 2.05 22.49
C LYS A 211 -10.39 2.24 21.07
N ALA A 212 -9.11 2.60 20.96
CA ALA A 212 -8.45 2.75 19.67
C ALA A 212 -8.38 1.43 18.89
N LEU A 213 -8.27 0.30 19.62
CA LEU A 213 -8.14 -1.04 19.03
C LEU A 213 -9.50 -1.76 18.84
N LYS A 214 -10.62 -1.15 19.25
CA LYS A 214 -11.94 -1.80 19.20
C LYS A 214 -12.35 -2.27 17.80
N ASN A 215 -11.94 -1.55 16.75
CA ASN A 215 -12.33 -1.84 15.36
C ASN A 215 -11.14 -2.31 14.54
N LEU A 216 -10.25 -3.11 15.14
CA LEU A 216 -9.20 -3.77 14.39
C LEU A 216 -9.79 -4.74 13.37
N PRO A 217 -9.22 -4.81 12.15
CA PRO A 217 -9.61 -5.83 11.19
C PRO A 217 -9.54 -7.24 11.80
N SER A 218 -10.51 -8.08 11.44
CA SER A 218 -10.67 -9.44 11.98
C SER A 218 -9.43 -10.33 11.88
N LYS A 219 -8.47 -9.96 11.05
CA LYS A 219 -7.16 -10.65 10.85
C LYS A 219 -6.11 -10.32 11.90
N PHE A 220 -6.35 -9.29 12.70
CA PHE A 220 -5.47 -8.87 13.78
C PHE A 220 -6.11 -9.11 15.14
N GLU A 221 -5.30 -9.23 16.16
CA GLU A 221 -5.72 -9.34 17.54
C GLU A 221 -4.70 -8.67 18.45
N ARG A 222 -5.10 -8.32 19.68
CA ARG A 222 -4.17 -7.86 20.69
C ARG A 222 -3.33 -9.05 21.17
N ASP A 223 -2.03 -8.85 21.29
CA ASP A 223 -1.13 -9.80 21.92
C ASP A 223 -1.09 -9.51 23.43
N LEU A 224 -1.77 -10.36 24.22
CA LEU A 224 -1.89 -10.19 25.67
C LEU A 224 -0.66 -10.71 26.45
N GLY A 225 0.25 -11.42 25.77
CA GLY A 225 1.44 -11.99 26.39
C GLY A 225 2.60 -10.99 26.60
N VAL A 226 2.39 -9.71 26.33
CA VAL A 226 3.42 -8.67 26.51
C VAL A 226 2.93 -7.68 27.55
N ASP A 227 3.49 -7.74 28.75
CA ASP A 227 3.23 -6.76 29.80
C ASP A 227 3.71 -5.37 29.37
N ASP A 228 3.05 -4.32 29.81
CA ASP A 228 3.38 -2.89 29.67
C ASP A 228 3.28 -2.28 28.27
N LYS A 229 2.98 -3.03 27.21
CA LYS A 229 2.88 -2.49 25.85
C LYS A 229 1.60 -2.91 25.15
N TYR A 230 1.07 -2.01 24.34
CA TYR A 230 0.02 -2.38 23.40
C TYR A 230 0.64 -3.02 22.18
N VAL A 231 0.61 -4.34 22.13
CA VAL A 231 1.11 -5.15 21.01
C VAL A 231 -0.08 -5.75 20.25
N ILE A 232 -0.02 -5.65 18.94
CA ILE A 232 -0.96 -6.27 18.00
C ILE A 232 -0.22 -7.35 17.24
N ARG A 233 -0.89 -8.45 16.95
CA ARG A 233 -0.36 -9.53 16.13
C ARG A 233 -1.35 -9.97 15.05
N MET A 234 -0.87 -10.61 13.99
CA MET A 234 -1.75 -11.31 13.08
C MET A 234 -2.24 -12.61 13.70
N LYS A 235 -3.56 -12.89 13.61
CA LYS A 235 -4.16 -14.16 14.05
C LYS A 235 -3.56 -15.35 13.31
N LYS A 236 -3.36 -15.22 11.99
CA LYS A 236 -2.78 -16.29 11.19
C LYS A 236 -1.31 -16.49 11.54
N ARG A 237 -0.94 -17.74 11.77
CA ARG A 237 0.42 -18.19 12.02
C ARG A 237 1.04 -18.76 10.75
N PHE A 238 2.36 -18.91 10.75
CA PHE A 238 3.09 -19.69 9.76
C PHE A 238 4.05 -20.67 10.45
N ASN A 239 4.50 -21.67 9.71
CA ASN A 239 5.39 -22.67 10.26
C ASN A 239 6.86 -22.25 10.11
N TRP A 240 7.56 -22.11 11.25
CA TRP A 240 8.99 -21.85 11.33
C TRP A 240 9.66 -23.03 12.07
N ASP A 241 9.79 -24.18 11.35
CA ASP A 241 10.40 -25.39 11.90
C ASP A 241 11.93 -25.29 11.81
N ILE A 242 12.61 -25.23 12.96
CA ILE A 242 14.08 -25.14 13.03
C ILE A 242 14.80 -26.35 12.47
N HIS A 243 14.14 -27.52 12.42
CA HIS A 243 14.70 -28.74 11.86
C HIS A 243 14.66 -28.79 10.32
N LYS A 244 13.93 -27.86 9.69
CA LYS A 244 13.90 -27.74 8.23
C LYS A 244 15.07 -26.90 7.70
N PRO A 245 15.51 -27.15 6.44
CA PRO A 245 16.49 -26.33 5.77
C PRO A 245 16.11 -24.85 5.81
N ILE A 246 17.12 -23.98 5.94
CA ILE A 246 16.91 -22.53 6.05
C ILE A 246 16.14 -21.96 4.84
N GLU A 247 16.36 -22.50 3.65
CA GLU A 247 15.69 -22.03 2.42
C GLU A 247 14.18 -22.33 2.42
N GLU A 248 13.75 -23.47 2.97
CA GLU A 248 12.31 -23.76 3.15
C GLU A 248 11.68 -22.81 4.15
N ARG A 249 12.39 -22.53 5.25
CA ARG A 249 11.92 -21.56 6.27
C ARG A 249 11.80 -20.16 5.70
N LYS A 250 12.79 -19.71 4.93
CA LYS A 250 12.75 -18.42 4.21
C LYS A 250 11.57 -18.34 3.24
N LYS A 251 11.29 -19.41 2.50
CA LYS A 251 10.14 -19.49 1.58
C LYS A 251 8.81 -19.31 2.32
N ALA A 252 8.65 -19.99 3.48
CA ALA A 252 7.47 -19.85 4.33
C ALA A 252 7.31 -18.41 4.88
N LEU A 253 8.42 -17.83 5.38
CA LEU A 253 8.45 -16.46 5.86
C LEU A 253 8.10 -15.47 4.75
N ASN A 254 8.68 -15.60 3.56
CA ASN A 254 8.41 -14.70 2.43
C ASN A 254 6.93 -14.73 2.03
N LYS A 255 6.33 -15.91 1.92
CA LYS A 255 4.90 -16.05 1.62
C LYS A 255 4.01 -15.40 2.69
N TYR A 256 4.38 -15.56 3.95
CA TYR A 256 3.67 -14.92 5.06
C TYR A 256 3.87 -13.41 5.08
N HIS A 257 5.08 -12.96 4.81
CA HIS A 257 5.46 -11.55 4.71
C HIS A 257 4.68 -10.82 3.58
N GLU A 258 4.58 -11.44 2.39
CA GLU A 258 3.77 -10.90 1.28
C GLU A 258 2.30 -10.76 1.68
N LYS A 259 1.75 -11.80 2.32
CA LYS A 259 0.38 -11.78 2.81
C LYS A 259 0.17 -10.71 3.89
N THR A 260 1.12 -10.51 4.78
CA THR A 260 1.04 -9.47 5.81
C THR A 260 0.99 -8.08 5.19
N ARG A 261 1.83 -7.83 4.18
CA ARG A 261 1.86 -6.53 3.49
C ARG A 261 0.56 -6.18 2.78
N SER A 262 -0.22 -7.16 2.33
CA SER A 262 -1.51 -6.89 1.70
C SER A 262 -2.58 -6.35 2.66
N TYR A 263 -2.35 -6.43 3.98
CA TYR A 263 -3.27 -5.93 5.01
C TYR A 263 -2.79 -4.63 5.67
N LEU A 264 -1.63 -4.12 5.28
CA LEU A 264 -1.02 -2.95 5.88
C LEU A 264 -0.89 -1.83 4.85
N PHE A 265 -0.97 -0.62 5.34
CA PHE A 265 -0.72 0.58 4.57
C PHE A 265 0.65 1.13 4.89
N TYR A 266 1.32 1.66 3.89
CA TYR A 266 2.67 2.16 4.01
C TYR A 266 2.79 3.56 3.42
N ILE A 267 3.40 4.46 4.17
CA ILE A 267 3.79 5.77 3.67
C ILE A 267 5.31 5.78 3.51
N PHE A 268 5.76 6.07 2.30
CA PHE A 268 7.17 6.26 2.00
C PHE A 268 7.60 7.68 2.33
N GLY A 269 8.71 7.84 3.04
CA GLY A 269 9.29 9.11 3.41
C GLY A 269 10.62 8.86 4.15
N GLU A 270 11.17 9.87 4.79
CA GLU A 270 12.34 9.73 5.66
C GLU A 270 12.12 8.68 6.76
N ALA A 271 10.93 8.65 7.32
CA ALA A 271 10.49 7.60 8.23
C ALA A 271 9.64 6.57 7.48
N LYS A 272 9.91 5.27 7.74
CA LYS A 272 9.12 4.15 7.24
C LYS A 272 7.88 4.00 8.11
N LEU A 273 6.74 4.48 7.63
CA LEU A 273 5.50 4.50 8.40
C LEU A 273 4.55 3.39 7.93
N TRP A 274 4.19 2.52 8.86
CA TRP A 274 3.21 1.45 8.66
C TRP A 274 1.93 1.74 9.43
N TYR A 275 0.80 1.36 8.85
CA TYR A 275 -0.52 1.56 9.44
C TYR A 275 -1.40 0.33 9.28
N ILE A 276 -2.24 0.09 10.30
CA ILE A 276 -3.42 -0.78 10.21
C ILE A 276 -4.63 0.12 10.04
N LYS A 277 -5.50 -0.19 9.07
CA LYS A 277 -6.76 0.52 8.88
C LYS A 277 -7.84 -0.16 9.68
N LYS A 278 -8.61 0.61 10.47
CA LYS A 278 -9.79 0.13 11.22
C LYS A 278 -10.90 -0.30 10.27
N GLU A 279 -11.65 -1.31 10.66
CA GLU A 279 -12.96 -1.59 10.05
C GLU A 279 -13.94 -0.51 10.48
N VAL A 280 -14.53 0.20 9.54
CA VAL A 280 -15.56 1.22 9.77
C VAL A 280 -16.85 0.69 9.20
N SER A 281 -17.90 0.71 10.03
CA SER A 281 -19.27 0.37 9.57
C SER A 281 -19.73 1.41 8.55
N GLY A 282 -20.16 0.98 7.37
CA GLY A 282 -20.62 1.85 6.30
C GLY A 282 -20.09 1.43 4.94
N ASN A 283 -20.17 2.30 3.96
CA ASN A 283 -19.87 2.01 2.56
C ASN A 283 -18.41 1.51 2.37
N ASN A 284 -18.25 0.18 2.37
CA ASN A 284 -16.96 -0.49 2.46
C ASN A 284 -16.23 -0.66 1.11
N ASN A 285 -16.79 -0.14 0.00
CA ASN A 285 -16.21 -0.33 -1.34
C ASN A 285 -14.80 0.24 -1.48
N LEU A 286 -14.48 1.30 -0.73
CA LEU A 286 -13.15 1.93 -0.71
C LEU A 286 -12.26 1.43 0.43
N ALA A 287 -12.81 0.71 1.41
CA ALA A 287 -12.12 0.37 2.64
C ALA A 287 -10.82 -0.42 2.41
N ASN A 288 -10.84 -1.33 1.45
CA ASN A 288 -9.70 -2.21 1.13
C ASN A 288 -8.99 -1.82 -0.17
N MET A 289 -9.35 -0.69 -0.77
CA MET A 289 -8.75 -0.27 -2.04
C MET A 289 -7.31 0.17 -1.85
N PRO A 290 -6.39 -0.23 -2.75
CA PRO A 290 -4.99 0.19 -2.68
C PRO A 290 -4.87 1.71 -2.78
N SER A 291 -3.99 2.29 -1.97
CA SER A 291 -3.76 3.75 -1.96
C SER A 291 -3.41 4.30 -3.35
N THR A 292 -2.67 3.53 -4.16
CA THR A 292 -2.30 3.93 -5.53
C THR A 292 -3.53 4.15 -6.43
N VAL A 293 -4.55 3.31 -6.28
CA VAL A 293 -5.82 3.44 -7.05
C VAL A 293 -6.59 4.68 -6.60
N LEU A 294 -6.66 4.92 -5.29
CA LEU A 294 -7.31 6.11 -4.71
C LEU A 294 -6.58 7.40 -5.10
N ILE A 295 -5.25 7.38 -5.05
CA ILE A 295 -4.40 8.52 -5.46
C ILE A 295 -4.62 8.83 -6.94
N PHE A 296 -4.69 7.80 -7.81
CA PHE A 296 -4.99 7.99 -9.23
C PHE A 296 -6.33 8.72 -9.42
N ALA A 297 -7.38 8.31 -8.70
CA ALA A 297 -8.70 8.92 -8.80
C ALA A 297 -8.69 10.39 -8.33
N VAL A 298 -8.00 10.68 -7.23
CA VAL A 298 -7.87 12.05 -6.70
C VAL A 298 -7.09 12.94 -7.67
N PHE A 299 -5.96 12.46 -8.20
CA PHE A 299 -5.17 13.25 -9.16
C PHE A 299 -5.93 13.51 -10.47
N HIS A 300 -6.73 12.56 -10.95
CA HIS A 300 -7.61 12.80 -12.10
C HIS A 300 -8.53 13.99 -11.83
N TRP A 301 -9.23 13.99 -10.69
CA TRP A 301 -10.16 15.08 -10.38
C TRP A 301 -9.43 16.41 -10.20
N ILE A 302 -8.30 16.45 -9.46
CA ILE A 302 -7.54 17.69 -9.28
C ILE A 302 -7.01 18.20 -10.62
N SER A 303 -6.63 17.34 -11.54
CA SER A 303 -6.12 17.74 -12.86
C SER A 303 -7.17 18.40 -13.76
N GLU A 304 -8.46 18.24 -13.46
CA GLU A 304 -9.55 18.90 -14.19
C GLU A 304 -9.95 20.28 -13.58
N LEU A 305 -9.32 20.67 -12.48
CA LEU A 305 -9.50 21.98 -11.85
C LEU A 305 -8.57 23.05 -12.43
N VAL A 306 -7.57 22.64 -13.20
CA VAL A 306 -6.48 23.49 -13.74
C VAL A 306 -6.79 23.96 -15.15
#